data_989720033ff45c7c4bd458c220f48a89
#
_entry.id   989720033ff45c7c4bd458c220f48a89
#
_cell.length_a   1.000
_cell.length_b   1.000
_cell.length_c   1.000
_cell.angle_alpha   90.00
_cell.angle_beta   90.00
_cell.angle_gamma   90.00
#
_symmetry.space_group_name_H-M   'P 1'
#
loop_
_entity.id
_entity.type
_entity.pdbx_description
1 polymer ?
#
loop_
_entity_poly.entity_id
_entity_poly.type
_entity_poly.pdbx_seq_one_letter_code
_entity_poly.pdbx_strand_id
1 'polypeptide(L)'
;MKRFILTILLIFIISNVSAQDYIHLCVGYDKEFGVPFTNGSVYNWQIRGDNNIASITSGNGTEIIKIDLNSAGIFQLFVEEINIYGCIGYDSIFVKIHDLPTPVIFANGPTTFCDGSSVLLEVDSIYENMIWNNYLNTDSQQLNVDSTASYFVTVTDEYGCISNSNSIFVSSNNIIVPNFSYDGFCIKNPISFFNNSTTSDGDFISTLWSVDSTNFLFGDTIDFTFSEAGLHTISLNVSTNNNCQDSVTKVININENPIADFTYSPITVSNLEPVVTFFTTSINPYMVKWFVNDSIFSYDINSSYSLNNPGISTIMLLVEDSNRCIDSITKQIITYYDFILYMPTSFSPNNDGINDSFGPKGLRMDHYKAYEFEIFNRWGDIVFKTFDVNENWNGDGVQDGIYNWTINIIDELEKLRSKSGEVTLFR
;
A
#
# COMPACT_ATOMS: atom_id res chain seq x y z
N MET A 1 27.91 -76.25 48.68
CA MET A 1 28.31 -75.08 47.92
C MET A 1 27.07 -74.27 47.54
N LYS A 2 26.79 -73.24 48.27
CA LYS A 2 25.71 -72.31 47.87
C LYS A 2 26.26 -71.41 46.75
N ARG A 3 25.66 -71.49 45.60
CA ARG A 3 25.90 -70.57 44.53
C ARG A 3 25.39 -69.21 44.99
N PHE A 4 26.27 -68.20 45.07
CA PHE A 4 25.92 -66.82 45.26
C PHE A 4 25.37 -66.30 43.90
N ILE A 5 24.22 -65.69 43.94
CA ILE A 5 23.60 -65.05 42.77
C ILE A 5 23.98 -63.63 42.87
N LEU A 6 24.83 -63.16 41.96
CA LEU A 6 25.15 -61.71 41.73
C LEU A 6 23.84 -61.06 41.32
N THR A 7 23.23 -60.31 42.22
CA THR A 7 21.96 -59.66 41.93
C THR A 7 22.27 -58.26 41.51
N ILE A 8 22.31 -58.04 40.22
CA ILE A 8 22.22 -56.65 39.67
C ILE A 8 20.81 -56.20 40.02
N LEU A 9 20.65 -55.04 40.65
CA LEU A 9 19.34 -54.41 40.89
C LEU A 9 18.72 -53.88 39.59
N LEU A 10 18.66 -54.76 38.59
CA LEU A 10 17.84 -54.71 37.40
C LEU A 10 17.07 -56.01 37.37
N ILE A 11 15.76 -55.96 37.59
CA ILE A 11 14.87 -57.13 37.50
C ILE A 11 14.97 -57.67 36.06
N PHE A 12 15.73 -58.79 35.88
CA PHE A 12 15.64 -59.60 34.67
C PHE A 12 15.41 -61.06 35.00
N ILE A 13 14.41 -61.58 34.36
CA ILE A 13 13.93 -62.96 34.41
C ILE A 13 14.97 -63.85 33.76
N ILE A 14 15.44 -64.89 34.51
CA ILE A 14 16.39 -65.91 34.01
C ILE A 14 15.62 -66.95 33.19
N SER A 15 15.99 -67.12 31.95
CA SER A 15 15.73 -68.31 31.16
C SER A 15 16.99 -68.79 30.42
N ASN A 16 17.47 -69.97 30.83
CA ASN A 16 18.36 -70.93 30.15
C ASN A 16 19.69 -70.46 29.52
N VAL A 17 20.76 -70.92 30.17
CA VAL A 17 22.15 -70.70 29.86
C VAL A 17 22.69 -71.63 28.76
N SER A 18 23.28 -71.14 27.71
CA SER A 18 24.42 -71.78 27.02
C SER A 18 25.24 -70.66 26.31
N ALA A 19 26.59 -70.66 26.60
CA ALA A 19 27.60 -69.72 26.12
C ALA A 19 27.60 -68.34 26.78
N GLN A 20 28.76 -67.88 27.25
CA GLN A 20 29.11 -66.65 27.91
C GLN A 20 28.12 -65.48 27.69
N ASP A 21 27.17 -65.33 28.65
CA ASP A 21 26.26 -64.20 28.63
C ASP A 21 27.00 -62.96 29.10
N TYR A 22 27.05 -61.98 28.25
CA TYR A 22 27.58 -60.63 28.59
C TYR A 22 26.46 -59.73 29.09
N ILE A 23 26.75 -58.95 30.13
CA ILE A 23 25.94 -57.76 30.41
C ILE A 23 26.44 -56.66 29.46
N HIS A 24 25.52 -56.17 28.65
CA HIS A 24 25.80 -55.05 27.73
C HIS A 24 25.54 -53.75 28.48
N LEU A 25 26.52 -52.86 28.51
CA LEU A 25 26.46 -51.53 29.13
C LEU A 25 27.13 -50.52 28.20
N CYS A 26 26.83 -49.27 28.44
CA CYS A 26 27.39 -48.17 27.68
C CYS A 26 28.49 -47.46 28.48
N VAL A 27 29.45 -46.88 27.80
CA VAL A 27 30.41 -45.94 28.38
C VAL A 27 29.67 -44.94 29.27
N GLY A 28 30.19 -44.71 30.47
CA GLY A 28 29.57 -43.79 31.45
C GLY A 28 30.09 -43.98 32.84
N TYR A 29 29.65 -43.13 33.73
CA TYR A 29 30.17 -43.00 35.10
C TYR A 29 29.19 -43.60 36.12
N ASP A 30 29.69 -43.86 37.33
CA ASP A 30 28.92 -44.24 38.52
C ASP A 30 27.95 -45.45 38.33
N LYS A 31 28.33 -46.46 37.54
CA LYS A 31 27.53 -47.69 37.43
C LYS A 31 27.68 -48.53 38.68
N GLU A 32 26.56 -48.97 39.27
CA GLU A 32 26.53 -49.75 40.51
C GLU A 32 26.44 -51.23 40.20
N PHE A 33 27.29 -52.01 40.88
CA PHE A 33 27.26 -53.47 40.88
C PHE A 33 27.27 -53.96 42.34
N GLY A 34 26.53 -55.01 42.61
CA GLY A 34 26.44 -55.50 43.96
C GLY A 34 26.16 -57.01 44.08
N VAL A 35 26.47 -57.55 45.20
CA VAL A 35 26.10 -58.92 45.67
C VAL A 35 25.22 -58.81 46.89
N PRO A 36 24.47 -59.86 47.24
CA PRO A 36 23.66 -59.92 48.47
C PRO A 36 24.53 -59.66 49.72
N PHE A 37 24.06 -58.74 50.58
CA PHE A 37 24.75 -58.44 51.85
C PHE A 37 24.79 -59.67 52.76
N THR A 38 25.95 -60.00 53.29
CA THR A 38 26.15 -61.01 54.37
C THR A 38 26.79 -60.30 55.57
N ASN A 39 26.13 -60.44 56.70
CA ASN A 39 26.57 -59.75 57.93
C ASN A 39 27.99 -60.18 58.38
N GLY A 40 28.90 -59.19 58.45
CA GLY A 40 30.26 -59.42 58.86
C GLY A 40 31.20 -59.96 57.77
N SER A 41 30.75 -60.05 56.54
CA SER A 41 31.59 -60.42 55.38
C SER A 41 32.38 -59.22 54.89
N VAL A 42 33.52 -59.50 54.31
CA VAL A 42 34.36 -58.54 53.59
C VAL A 42 34.38 -58.88 52.11
N TYR A 43 34.25 -57.90 51.24
CA TYR A 43 34.16 -58.11 49.82
C TYR A 43 35.36 -57.52 49.10
N ASN A 44 36.07 -58.29 48.31
CA ASN A 44 37.19 -57.87 47.51
C ASN A 44 36.84 -57.91 46.05
N TRP A 45 36.60 -56.72 45.47
CA TRP A 45 36.21 -56.57 44.05
C TRP A 45 37.44 -56.34 43.19
N GLN A 46 37.46 -56.97 42.01
CA GLN A 46 38.55 -56.88 41.04
C GLN A 46 37.97 -56.80 39.64
N ILE A 47 38.54 -55.91 38.85
CA ILE A 47 38.33 -55.89 37.39
C ILE A 47 39.47 -56.69 36.78
N ARG A 48 39.10 -57.78 36.03
CA ARG A 48 40.02 -58.65 35.32
C ARG A 48 39.89 -58.40 33.84
N GLY A 49 40.99 -57.91 33.21
CA GLY A 49 41.06 -57.49 31.83
C GLY A 49 41.90 -56.24 31.69
N ASP A 50 41.65 -55.45 30.66
CA ASP A 50 42.33 -54.16 30.48
C ASP A 50 41.80 -53.12 31.44
N ASN A 51 42.68 -52.65 32.35
CA ASN A 51 42.35 -51.68 33.38
C ASN A 51 41.97 -50.29 32.85
N ASN A 52 42.15 -50.06 31.56
CA ASN A 52 41.75 -48.78 30.91
C ASN A 52 40.26 -48.77 30.54
N ILE A 53 39.60 -49.96 30.47
CA ILE A 53 38.22 -50.12 30.05
C ILE A 53 37.27 -49.69 31.16
N ALA A 54 37.61 -50.04 32.43
CA ALA A 54 36.77 -49.72 33.59
C ALA A 54 37.62 -49.54 34.85
N SER A 55 37.12 -48.77 35.81
CA SER A 55 37.77 -48.53 37.10
C SER A 55 36.76 -48.51 38.26
N ILE A 56 37.12 -49.17 39.39
CA ILE A 56 36.33 -49.11 40.63
C ILE A 56 36.59 -47.75 41.28
N THR A 57 35.54 -46.94 41.42
CA THR A 57 35.65 -45.58 42.01
C THR A 57 35.35 -45.54 43.49
N SER A 58 34.50 -46.45 43.97
CA SER A 58 34.17 -46.55 45.40
C SER A 58 33.56 -47.90 45.73
N GLY A 59 33.44 -48.21 47.04
CA GLY A 59 32.72 -49.38 47.59
C GLY A 59 33.54 -50.66 47.65
N ASN A 60 34.82 -50.69 47.25
CA ASN A 60 35.63 -51.88 47.44
C ASN A 60 35.78 -52.20 48.94
N GLY A 61 35.45 -53.42 49.34
CA GLY A 61 35.29 -53.86 50.73
C GLY A 61 33.85 -53.99 51.17
N THR A 62 32.89 -53.53 50.42
CA THR A 62 31.45 -53.61 50.71
C THR A 62 30.73 -54.44 49.64
N GLU A 63 29.45 -54.75 49.85
CA GLU A 63 28.60 -55.53 48.94
C GLU A 63 28.27 -54.78 47.66
N ILE A 64 28.40 -53.46 47.60
CA ILE A 64 28.07 -52.62 46.45
C ILE A 64 29.31 -51.77 46.10
N ILE A 65 29.62 -51.74 44.81
CA ILE A 65 30.68 -50.89 44.28
C ILE A 65 30.12 -49.95 43.17
N LYS A 66 30.83 -48.83 42.95
CA LYS A 66 30.65 -47.98 41.77
C LYS A 66 31.82 -48.14 40.84
N ILE A 67 31.51 -48.22 39.56
CA ILE A 67 32.49 -48.42 38.51
C ILE A 67 32.23 -47.34 37.41
N ASP A 68 33.31 -46.68 36.99
CA ASP A 68 33.32 -45.91 35.79
C ASP A 68 33.69 -46.80 34.59
N LEU A 69 32.88 -46.73 33.52
CA LEU A 69 33.07 -47.46 32.29
C LEU A 69 33.70 -46.49 31.28
N ASN A 70 35.05 -46.56 31.14
CA ASN A 70 35.85 -45.51 30.50
C ASN A 70 35.90 -45.62 28.96
N SER A 71 35.87 -46.85 28.43
CA SER A 71 35.94 -47.10 26.99
C SER A 71 35.25 -48.43 26.63
N ALA A 72 34.91 -48.56 25.37
CA ALA A 72 34.37 -49.83 24.85
C ALA A 72 35.37 -50.97 24.99
N GLY A 73 34.85 -52.15 25.33
CA GLY A 73 35.67 -53.34 25.52
C GLY A 73 34.95 -54.40 26.37
N ILE A 74 35.70 -55.40 26.77
CA ILE A 74 35.21 -56.52 27.57
C ILE A 74 36.09 -56.70 28.81
N PHE A 75 35.46 -56.78 29.98
CA PHE A 75 36.14 -57.13 31.22
C PHE A 75 35.30 -58.12 32.03
N GLN A 76 35.98 -58.83 32.95
CA GLN A 76 35.31 -59.65 33.94
C GLN A 76 35.30 -58.91 35.28
N LEU A 77 34.15 -58.66 35.82
CA LEU A 77 34.02 -58.22 37.21
C LEU A 77 34.00 -59.44 38.12
N PHE A 78 34.93 -59.46 39.06
CA PHE A 78 35.12 -60.56 40.00
C PHE A 78 34.99 -60.02 41.42
N VAL A 79 34.27 -60.77 42.27
CA VAL A 79 34.19 -60.52 43.72
C VAL A 79 34.55 -61.72 44.52
N GLU A 80 35.34 -61.53 45.54
CA GLU A 80 35.64 -62.51 46.58
C GLU A 80 34.96 -62.02 47.85
N GLU A 81 34.13 -62.91 48.46
CA GLU A 81 33.53 -62.66 49.75
C GLU A 81 34.19 -63.55 50.79
N ILE A 82 34.66 -62.95 51.89
CA ILE A 82 35.21 -63.66 53.05
C ILE A 82 34.26 -63.43 54.23
N ASN A 83 33.62 -64.50 54.71
CA ASN A 83 32.70 -64.38 55.81
C ASN A 83 33.43 -64.34 57.16
N ILE A 84 32.69 -64.11 58.27
CA ILE A 84 33.23 -64.02 59.65
C ILE A 84 33.93 -65.28 60.12
N TYR A 85 33.71 -66.45 59.49
CA TYR A 85 34.35 -67.73 59.79
C TYR A 85 35.55 -68.00 58.86
N GLY A 86 35.97 -67.05 58.01
CA GLY A 86 37.07 -67.24 57.08
C GLY A 86 36.74 -68.09 55.85
N CYS A 87 35.47 -68.39 55.61
CA CYS A 87 35.08 -69.15 54.40
C CYS A 87 35.04 -68.16 53.22
N ILE A 88 35.60 -68.59 52.10
CA ILE A 88 35.73 -67.80 50.91
C ILE A 88 34.71 -68.20 49.84
N GLY A 89 33.95 -67.28 49.30
CA GLY A 89 33.05 -67.44 48.18
C GLY A 89 33.48 -66.53 47.00
N TYR A 90 33.19 -66.96 45.78
CA TYR A 90 33.54 -66.20 44.57
C TYR A 90 32.33 -66.09 43.69
N ASP A 91 32.20 -64.92 43.02
CA ASP A 91 31.28 -64.75 41.93
C ASP A 91 31.92 -63.84 40.84
N SER A 92 31.45 -63.94 39.60
CA SER A 92 31.96 -63.13 38.52
C SER A 92 30.99 -63.01 37.36
N ILE A 93 31.06 -61.90 36.65
CA ILE A 93 30.24 -61.62 35.49
C ILE A 93 31.10 -61.00 34.41
N PHE A 94 30.81 -61.33 33.15
CA PHE A 94 31.41 -60.62 31.99
C PHE A 94 30.58 -59.41 31.59
N VAL A 95 31.25 -58.29 31.45
CA VAL A 95 30.65 -57.02 31.04
C VAL A 95 31.25 -56.62 29.69
N LYS A 96 30.39 -56.32 28.73
CA LYS A 96 30.77 -55.75 27.43
C LYS A 96 30.28 -54.30 27.39
N ILE A 97 31.24 -53.39 27.28
CA ILE A 97 30.96 -51.99 27.19
C ILE A 97 30.89 -51.58 25.72
N HIS A 98 29.88 -50.80 25.36
CA HIS A 98 29.67 -50.24 24.05
C HIS A 98 29.95 -48.74 24.08
N ASP A 99 30.55 -48.22 23.00
CA ASP A 99 30.63 -46.78 22.81
C ASP A 99 29.24 -46.17 22.67
N LEU A 100 29.12 -44.89 23.00
CA LEU A 100 27.90 -44.15 22.75
C LEU A 100 27.75 -43.92 21.22
N PRO A 101 26.55 -43.97 20.67
CA PRO A 101 26.30 -43.63 19.29
C PRO A 101 26.64 -42.13 19.04
N THR A 102 27.10 -41.82 17.83
CA THR A 102 27.51 -40.46 17.44
C THR A 102 26.64 -39.97 16.30
N PRO A 103 25.34 -39.74 16.52
CA PRO A 103 24.43 -39.30 15.47
C PRO A 103 24.79 -37.92 14.98
N VAL A 104 24.63 -37.71 13.66
CA VAL A 104 24.78 -36.42 13.02
C VAL A 104 23.53 -36.11 12.25
N ILE A 105 22.99 -34.91 12.46
CA ILE A 105 21.90 -34.39 11.64
C ILE A 105 22.43 -33.36 10.64
N PHE A 106 21.80 -33.31 9.47
CA PHE A 106 22.06 -32.32 8.43
C PHE A 106 20.75 -31.80 7.82
N ALA A 107 20.80 -30.62 7.23
CA ALA A 107 19.64 -30.01 6.59
C ALA A 107 19.72 -30.17 5.07
N ASN A 108 18.65 -30.63 4.44
CA ASN A 108 18.52 -30.72 2.97
C ASN A 108 17.95 -29.41 2.42
N GLY A 109 18.68 -28.31 2.61
CA GLY A 109 18.31 -26.99 2.13
C GLY A 109 18.71 -25.87 3.08
N PRO A 110 18.34 -24.62 2.76
CA PRO A 110 18.59 -23.49 3.64
C PRO A 110 17.88 -23.63 4.98
N THR A 111 18.57 -23.34 6.06
CA THR A 111 17.99 -23.34 7.42
C THR A 111 17.33 -22.01 7.79
N THR A 112 17.37 -21.04 6.89
CA THR A 112 16.66 -19.76 6.97
C THR A 112 15.76 -19.66 5.75
N PHE A 113 14.46 -19.47 5.92
CA PHE A 113 13.47 -19.42 4.85
C PHE A 113 12.28 -18.53 5.24
N CYS A 114 11.44 -18.22 4.26
CA CYS A 114 10.25 -17.41 4.46
C CYS A 114 9.10 -18.25 5.05
N ASP A 115 8.18 -17.59 5.75
CA ASP A 115 6.97 -18.22 6.29
C ASP A 115 6.22 -19.03 5.20
N GLY A 116 5.66 -20.17 5.60
CA GLY A 116 5.01 -21.11 4.68
C GLY A 116 5.96 -22.04 3.92
N SER A 117 7.28 -21.91 4.10
CA SER A 117 8.30 -22.86 3.61
C SER A 117 8.77 -23.77 4.74
N SER A 118 9.53 -24.81 4.40
CA SER A 118 10.07 -25.76 5.35
C SER A 118 11.42 -26.29 4.89
N VAL A 119 12.19 -26.84 5.83
CA VAL A 119 13.42 -27.55 5.53
C VAL A 119 13.35 -28.97 6.07
N LEU A 120 13.87 -29.92 5.29
CA LEU A 120 13.99 -31.31 5.69
C LEU A 120 15.30 -31.51 6.44
N LEU A 121 15.22 -31.98 7.70
CA LEU A 121 16.33 -32.43 8.50
C LEU A 121 16.42 -33.96 8.41
N GLU A 122 17.64 -34.51 8.29
CA GLU A 122 17.90 -35.93 8.17
C GLU A 122 18.98 -36.37 9.15
N VAL A 123 18.84 -37.60 9.65
CA VAL A 123 19.87 -38.29 10.47
C VAL A 123 20.75 -39.14 9.56
N ASP A 124 22.05 -39.12 9.80
CA ASP A 124 23.06 -39.80 9.01
C ASP A 124 22.89 -41.34 8.95
N SER A 125 22.28 -41.93 9.97
CA SER A 125 22.14 -43.38 10.12
C SER A 125 20.78 -43.73 10.76
N ILE A 126 20.38 -45.01 10.62
CA ILE A 126 19.21 -45.57 11.29
C ILE A 126 19.64 -46.15 12.65
N TYR A 127 18.92 -45.76 13.70
CA TYR A 127 19.09 -46.21 15.05
C TYR A 127 17.85 -46.98 15.50
N GLU A 128 17.94 -47.75 16.62
CA GLU A 128 16.82 -48.55 17.15
C GLU A 128 15.64 -47.63 17.55
N ASN A 129 15.97 -46.49 18.17
CA ASN A 129 15.02 -45.43 18.51
C ASN A 129 15.59 -44.07 18.16
N MET A 130 14.73 -43.17 17.66
CA MET A 130 15.06 -41.79 17.35
C MET A 130 13.97 -40.88 17.88
N ILE A 131 14.34 -39.89 18.68
CA ILE A 131 13.40 -38.91 19.24
C ILE A 131 13.92 -37.52 18.95
N TRP A 132 13.23 -36.83 18.05
CA TRP A 132 13.52 -35.40 17.79
C TRP A 132 13.02 -34.56 18.97
N ASN A 133 13.87 -33.60 19.39
CA ASN A 133 13.40 -32.58 20.34
C ASN A 133 12.23 -31.81 19.74
N ASN A 134 11.36 -31.24 20.57
CA ASN A 134 10.16 -30.54 20.19
C ASN A 134 9.06 -31.35 19.47
N TYR A 135 9.32 -32.65 19.15
CA TYR A 135 8.33 -33.54 18.56
C TYR A 135 8.22 -34.83 19.40
N LEU A 136 7.08 -35.06 20.00
CA LEU A 136 6.81 -36.24 20.78
C LEU A 136 6.65 -37.45 19.82
N ASN A 137 7.55 -38.46 19.95
CA ASN A 137 7.45 -39.80 19.33
C ASN A 137 7.55 -39.85 17.80
N THR A 138 8.57 -39.29 17.20
CA THR A 138 8.86 -39.53 15.78
C THR A 138 10.09 -40.44 15.65
N ASP A 139 9.88 -41.73 15.43
CA ASP A 139 10.91 -42.70 14.97
C ASP A 139 11.25 -42.49 13.50
N SER A 140 11.38 -41.24 13.08
CA SER A 140 11.66 -40.93 11.68
C SER A 140 13.10 -40.46 11.49
N GLN A 141 13.75 -41.05 10.51
CA GLN A 141 15.07 -40.61 10.07
C GLN A 141 15.04 -39.19 9.47
N GLN A 142 13.85 -38.71 9.10
CA GLN A 142 13.62 -37.40 8.48
C GLN A 142 12.58 -36.65 9.25
N LEU A 143 12.80 -35.34 9.43
CA LEU A 143 11.86 -34.38 10.01
C LEU A 143 11.74 -33.15 9.14
N ASN A 144 10.53 -32.86 8.69
CA ASN A 144 10.25 -31.60 7.99
C ASN A 144 9.87 -30.55 9.02
N VAL A 145 10.60 -29.41 9.05
CA VAL A 145 10.43 -28.36 10.03
C VAL A 145 10.17 -27.01 9.35
N ASP A 146 9.20 -26.27 9.89
CA ASP A 146 8.69 -25.00 9.38
C ASP A 146 8.76 -23.86 10.42
N SER A 147 9.20 -24.17 11.64
CA SER A 147 9.20 -23.23 12.75
C SER A 147 10.59 -22.91 13.26
N THR A 148 10.77 -21.69 13.78
CA THR A 148 12.04 -21.21 14.34
C THR A 148 12.33 -21.94 15.65
N ALA A 149 13.35 -22.80 15.64
CA ALA A 149 13.85 -23.51 16.82
C ALA A 149 15.23 -24.13 16.56
N SER A 150 15.88 -24.60 17.64
CA SER A 150 17.03 -25.50 17.56
C SER A 150 16.56 -26.95 17.59
N TYR A 151 16.97 -27.72 16.59
CA TYR A 151 16.59 -29.12 16.43
C TYR A 151 17.78 -30.02 16.65
N PHE A 152 17.57 -31.12 17.37
CA PHE A 152 18.50 -32.23 17.53
C PHE A 152 17.71 -33.51 17.69
N VAL A 153 18.35 -34.65 17.49
CA VAL A 153 17.78 -35.98 17.71
C VAL A 153 18.50 -36.67 18.86
N THR A 154 17.75 -37.31 19.74
CA THR A 154 18.25 -38.29 20.72
C THR A 154 18.08 -39.68 20.13
N VAL A 155 19.15 -40.43 20.01
CA VAL A 155 19.12 -41.78 19.46
C VAL A 155 19.44 -42.81 20.52
N THR A 156 18.87 -44.02 20.33
CA THR A 156 19.22 -45.24 21.13
C THR A 156 19.67 -46.31 20.14
N ASP A 157 20.81 -46.93 20.38
CA ASP A 157 21.32 -48.01 19.57
C ASP A 157 20.74 -49.39 20.00
N GLU A 158 21.11 -50.46 19.31
CA GLU A 158 20.68 -51.83 19.57
C GLU A 158 21.10 -52.37 20.95
N TYR A 159 22.03 -51.70 21.65
CA TYR A 159 22.51 -52.04 22.97
C TYR A 159 21.88 -51.19 24.08
N GLY A 160 21.02 -50.23 23.71
CA GLY A 160 20.38 -49.31 24.62
C GLY A 160 21.24 -48.08 24.98
N CYS A 161 22.33 -47.81 24.26
CA CYS A 161 23.15 -46.64 24.46
C CYS A 161 22.51 -45.41 23.85
N ILE A 162 22.46 -44.32 24.62
CA ILE A 162 21.74 -43.10 24.27
C ILE A 162 22.72 -41.92 24.06
N SER A 163 22.51 -41.19 23.01
CA SER A 163 23.27 -39.98 22.73
C SER A 163 22.46 -38.94 21.94
N ASN A 164 22.89 -37.70 21.97
CA ASN A 164 22.31 -36.61 21.20
C ASN A 164 23.18 -36.28 19.98
N SER A 165 22.54 -35.87 18.89
CA SER A 165 23.21 -35.34 17.72
C SER A 165 23.76 -33.91 17.95
N ASN A 166 24.47 -33.38 16.94
CA ASN A 166 24.65 -31.95 16.80
C ASN A 166 23.28 -31.24 16.73
N SER A 167 23.26 -29.94 17.00
CA SER A 167 22.05 -29.10 16.90
C SER A 167 22.11 -28.24 15.65
N ILE A 168 20.98 -28.17 14.92
CA ILE A 168 20.75 -27.26 13.80
C ILE A 168 19.72 -26.23 14.22
N PHE A 169 20.08 -24.93 14.09
CA PHE A 169 19.13 -23.84 14.28
C PHE A 169 18.43 -23.55 12.95
N VAL A 170 17.11 -23.62 12.96
CA VAL A 170 16.23 -23.25 11.85
C VAL A 170 15.54 -21.96 12.17
N SER A 171 15.50 -21.04 11.20
CA SER A 171 14.83 -19.74 11.32
C SER A 171 13.82 -19.59 10.19
N SER A 172 12.54 -19.56 10.55
CA SER A 172 11.47 -19.10 9.65
C SER A 172 11.34 -17.59 9.81
N ASN A 173 11.61 -16.87 8.74
CA ASN A 173 11.63 -15.40 8.72
C ASN A 173 10.40 -14.86 8.02
N ASN A 174 9.91 -13.74 8.54
CA ASN A 174 9.04 -12.74 7.91
C ASN A 174 7.68 -13.25 7.41
N ILE A 175 6.71 -13.10 8.27
CA ILE A 175 5.32 -12.98 7.82
C ILE A 175 5.20 -11.60 7.14
N ILE A 176 5.00 -11.59 5.84
CA ILE A 176 4.64 -10.40 5.07
C ILE A 176 3.12 -10.38 4.99
N VAL A 177 2.52 -9.23 5.31
CA VAL A 177 1.09 -8.98 5.11
C VAL A 177 0.97 -7.85 4.10
N PRO A 178 0.89 -8.15 2.80
CA PRO A 178 0.80 -7.12 1.77
C PRO A 178 -0.57 -6.45 1.83
N ASN A 179 -0.58 -5.13 1.82
CA ASN A 179 -1.79 -4.33 1.78
C ASN A 179 -1.52 -2.97 1.16
N PHE A 180 -2.55 -2.36 0.58
CA PHE A 180 -2.47 -0.99 0.08
C PHE A 180 -3.80 -0.26 0.19
N SER A 181 -3.72 1.06 0.21
CA SER A 181 -4.84 1.99 0.05
C SER A 181 -4.63 2.86 -1.18
N TYR A 182 -5.67 3.56 -1.58
CA TYR A 182 -5.62 4.50 -2.68
C TYR A 182 -6.54 5.69 -2.40
N ASP A 183 -6.22 6.84 -3.02
CA ASP A 183 -7.01 8.05 -2.98
C ASP A 183 -7.29 8.54 -4.41
N GLY A 184 -8.57 8.76 -4.70
CA GLY A 184 -9.06 9.05 -6.04
C GLY A 184 -9.78 7.87 -6.69
N PHE A 185 -10.66 8.19 -7.65
CA PHE A 185 -11.50 7.18 -8.34
C PHE A 185 -12.09 7.69 -9.66
N CYS A 186 -11.53 8.77 -10.23
CA CYS A 186 -12.02 9.37 -11.46
C CYS A 186 -10.97 9.27 -12.57
N ILE A 187 -11.40 9.03 -13.81
CA ILE A 187 -10.50 9.05 -14.97
C ILE A 187 -9.82 10.40 -15.15
N LYS A 188 -8.68 10.40 -15.86
CA LYS A 188 -7.88 11.59 -16.22
C LYS A 188 -7.32 12.37 -15.03
N ASN A 189 -7.64 11.98 -13.80
CA ASN A 189 -7.02 12.50 -12.60
C ASN A 189 -5.98 11.50 -12.08
N PRO A 190 -4.85 11.94 -11.54
CA PRO A 190 -3.90 11.06 -10.90
C PRO A 190 -4.56 10.45 -9.64
N ILE A 191 -4.43 9.14 -9.50
CA ILE A 191 -4.85 8.37 -8.34
C ILE A 191 -3.61 7.92 -7.62
N SER A 192 -3.50 8.27 -6.35
CA SER A 192 -2.36 7.91 -5.50
C SER A 192 -2.61 6.57 -4.83
N PHE A 193 -1.62 5.67 -4.92
CA PHE A 193 -1.61 4.37 -4.26
C PHE A 193 -0.52 4.35 -3.19
N PHE A 194 -0.85 3.85 -2.01
CA PHE A 194 0.04 3.84 -0.84
C PHE A 194 0.28 2.41 -0.38
N ASN A 195 1.53 2.02 -0.23
CA ASN A 195 1.91 0.75 0.36
C ASN A 195 1.65 0.79 1.88
N ASN A 196 0.73 -0.05 2.36
CA ASN A 196 0.39 -0.23 3.76
C ASN A 196 0.75 -1.65 4.24
N SER A 197 1.66 -2.31 3.54
CA SER A 197 2.12 -3.64 3.90
C SER A 197 2.88 -3.60 5.22
N THR A 198 2.81 -4.70 5.96
CA THR A 198 3.55 -4.88 7.21
C THR A 198 4.37 -6.16 7.16
N THR A 199 5.46 -6.20 7.92
CA THR A 199 6.30 -7.39 8.09
C THR A 199 6.64 -7.56 9.57
N SER A 200 6.80 -8.82 10.00
CA SER A 200 7.18 -9.13 11.38
C SER A 200 8.65 -8.85 11.66
N ASP A 201 9.49 -8.82 10.64
CA ASP A 201 10.95 -8.70 10.79
C ASP A 201 11.58 -8.24 9.47
N GLY A 202 12.49 -7.27 9.55
CA GLY A 202 13.19 -6.71 8.42
C GLY A 202 12.46 -5.54 7.73
N ASP A 203 13.16 -4.92 6.81
CA ASP A 203 12.66 -3.81 6.02
C ASP A 203 12.25 -4.28 4.62
N PHE A 204 11.23 -3.65 4.05
CA PHE A 204 10.94 -3.80 2.63
C PHE A 204 12.04 -3.15 1.81
N ILE A 205 12.59 -3.89 0.85
CA ILE A 205 13.63 -3.40 -0.08
C ILE A 205 13.08 -3.13 -1.48
N SER A 206 11.93 -3.66 -1.81
CA SER A 206 11.29 -3.46 -3.11
C SER A 206 9.78 -3.50 -3.00
N THR A 207 9.17 -2.52 -3.61
CA THR A 207 7.73 -2.42 -3.82
C THR A 207 7.49 -2.28 -5.32
N LEU A 208 6.84 -3.27 -5.90
CA LEU A 208 6.50 -3.31 -7.33
C LEU A 208 4.98 -3.32 -7.48
N TRP A 209 4.48 -2.30 -8.15
CA TRP A 209 3.08 -2.19 -8.51
C TRP A 209 2.86 -2.67 -9.96
N SER A 210 1.73 -3.31 -10.17
CA SER A 210 1.24 -3.66 -11.51
C SER A 210 -0.20 -3.17 -11.66
N VAL A 211 -0.43 -2.39 -12.71
CA VAL A 211 -1.76 -1.91 -13.11
C VAL A 211 -2.15 -2.65 -14.38
N ASP A 212 -3.26 -3.39 -14.31
CA ASP A 212 -3.83 -4.21 -15.41
C ASP A 212 -2.80 -5.15 -16.04
N SER A 213 -1.81 -5.61 -15.26
CA SER A 213 -0.74 -6.51 -15.71
C SER A 213 0.15 -5.97 -16.83
N THR A 214 0.03 -4.71 -17.19
CA THR A 214 0.74 -4.08 -18.32
C THR A 214 1.65 -2.93 -17.90
N ASN A 215 1.29 -2.20 -16.86
CA ASN A 215 2.06 -1.07 -16.35
C ASN A 215 2.73 -1.44 -15.03
N PHE A 216 4.04 -1.25 -14.95
CA PHE A 216 4.84 -1.57 -13.78
C PHE A 216 5.48 -0.30 -13.21
N LEU A 217 5.31 -0.09 -11.91
CA LEU A 217 5.77 1.09 -11.19
C LEU A 217 6.47 0.67 -9.91
N PHE A 218 7.41 1.48 -9.43
CA PHE A 218 8.20 1.21 -8.23
C PHE A 218 8.06 2.34 -7.22
N GLY A 219 8.03 2.01 -5.95
CA GLY A 219 8.01 2.97 -4.85
C GLY A 219 6.91 2.67 -3.83
N ASP A 220 7.04 3.21 -2.63
CA ASP A 220 6.05 3.04 -1.56
C ASP A 220 4.76 3.84 -1.83
N THR A 221 4.88 4.88 -2.62
CA THR A 221 3.74 5.65 -3.15
C THR A 221 3.93 5.81 -4.64
N ILE A 222 2.85 5.58 -5.39
CA ILE A 222 2.81 5.82 -6.84
C ILE A 222 1.57 6.60 -7.20
N ASP A 223 1.67 7.39 -8.26
CA ASP A 223 0.53 8.03 -8.91
C ASP A 223 0.30 7.41 -10.28
N PHE A 224 -0.96 7.09 -10.58
CA PHE A 224 -1.34 6.55 -11.87
C PHE A 224 -2.61 7.22 -12.38
N THR A 225 -2.64 7.56 -13.69
CA THR A 225 -3.79 8.19 -14.33
C THR A 225 -4.43 7.21 -15.30
N PHE A 226 -5.69 6.86 -15.05
CA PHE A 226 -6.47 6.00 -15.92
C PHE A 226 -7.08 6.78 -17.08
N SER A 227 -7.00 6.24 -18.28
CA SER A 227 -7.61 6.80 -19.50
C SER A 227 -9.04 6.30 -19.72
N GLU A 228 -9.40 5.18 -19.14
CA GLU A 228 -10.68 4.52 -19.30
C GLU A 228 -11.34 4.29 -17.93
N ALA A 229 -12.66 4.37 -17.90
CA ALA A 229 -13.44 4.04 -16.71
C ALA A 229 -13.76 2.55 -16.69
N GLY A 230 -14.06 2.03 -15.50
CA GLY A 230 -14.42 0.63 -15.28
C GLY A 230 -13.60 -0.06 -14.23
N LEU A 231 -13.59 -1.38 -14.26
CA LEU A 231 -12.85 -2.19 -13.30
C LEU A 231 -11.41 -2.37 -13.74
N HIS A 232 -10.49 -1.99 -12.86
CA HIS A 232 -9.04 -2.11 -13.03
C HIS A 232 -8.44 -2.98 -11.95
N THR A 233 -7.45 -3.78 -12.31
CA THR A 233 -6.76 -4.68 -11.39
C THR A 233 -5.44 -4.09 -10.97
N ILE A 234 -5.27 -3.89 -9.67
CA ILE A 234 -4.05 -3.37 -9.08
C ILE A 234 -3.40 -4.45 -8.22
N SER A 235 -2.15 -4.76 -8.50
CA SER A 235 -1.36 -5.69 -7.72
C SER A 235 -0.15 -4.98 -7.12
N LEU A 236 0.10 -5.23 -5.84
CA LEU A 236 1.30 -4.82 -5.14
C LEU A 236 2.09 -6.06 -4.77
N ASN A 237 3.33 -6.15 -5.22
CA ASN A 237 4.31 -7.14 -4.81
C ASN A 237 5.35 -6.46 -3.92
N VAL A 238 5.61 -7.01 -2.75
CA VAL A 238 6.60 -6.52 -1.80
C VAL A 238 7.65 -7.57 -1.51
N SER A 239 8.90 -7.17 -1.38
CA SER A 239 10.00 -8.05 -1.00
C SER A 239 10.83 -7.44 0.12
N THR A 240 11.38 -8.31 0.99
CA THR A 240 12.23 -7.93 2.12
C THR A 240 13.71 -8.20 1.83
N ASN A 241 14.60 -7.67 2.69
CA ASN A 241 16.04 -7.89 2.63
C ASN A 241 16.45 -9.38 2.77
N ASN A 242 15.56 -10.23 3.29
CA ASN A 242 15.75 -11.68 3.40
C ASN A 242 15.21 -12.45 2.18
N ASN A 243 14.94 -11.76 1.07
CA ASN A 243 14.37 -12.30 -0.18
C ASN A 243 12.98 -12.95 -0.02
N CYS A 244 12.26 -12.64 1.04
CA CYS A 244 10.86 -13.01 1.15
C CYS A 244 10.00 -12.09 0.30
N GLN A 245 9.00 -12.65 -0.39
CA GLN A 245 8.10 -11.92 -1.27
C GLN A 245 6.66 -12.36 -1.02
N ASP A 246 5.75 -11.40 -1.11
CA ASP A 246 4.33 -11.67 -1.11
C ASP A 246 3.60 -10.56 -1.88
N SER A 247 2.35 -10.81 -2.26
CA SER A 247 1.59 -9.89 -3.09
C SER A 247 0.12 -9.83 -2.72
N VAL A 248 -0.48 -8.68 -2.96
CA VAL A 248 -1.93 -8.47 -2.84
C VAL A 248 -2.47 -7.87 -4.13
N THR A 249 -3.63 -8.36 -4.56
CA THR A 249 -4.34 -7.86 -5.73
C THR A 249 -5.73 -7.38 -5.32
N LYS A 250 -6.08 -6.15 -5.74
CA LYS A 250 -7.42 -5.58 -5.57
C LYS A 250 -7.97 -5.14 -6.91
N VAL A 251 -9.28 -5.30 -7.07
CA VAL A 251 -10.01 -4.73 -8.20
C VAL A 251 -10.65 -3.44 -7.71
N ILE A 252 -10.38 -2.34 -8.40
CA ILE A 252 -10.94 -1.01 -8.11
C ILE A 252 -11.83 -0.56 -9.25
N ASN A 253 -12.84 0.23 -8.95
CA ASN A 253 -13.69 0.83 -9.97
C ASN A 253 -13.31 2.29 -10.19
N ILE A 254 -12.97 2.64 -11.42
CA ILE A 254 -12.66 4.01 -11.85
C ILE A 254 -13.89 4.58 -12.55
N ASN A 255 -14.36 5.73 -12.08
CA ASN A 255 -15.57 6.36 -12.59
C ASN A 255 -15.26 7.32 -13.75
N GLU A 256 -16.21 7.43 -14.66
CA GLU A 256 -16.18 8.48 -15.69
C GLU A 256 -16.37 9.86 -15.03
N ASN A 257 -15.75 10.88 -15.64
CA ASN A 257 -16.05 12.25 -15.26
C ASN A 257 -17.41 12.66 -15.85
N PRO A 258 -18.16 13.56 -15.21
CA PRO A 258 -19.31 14.19 -15.84
C PRO A 258 -18.86 14.98 -17.08
N ILE A 259 -19.78 15.32 -17.94
CA ILE A 259 -19.49 16.20 -19.09
C ILE A 259 -20.12 17.55 -18.80
N ALA A 260 -19.26 18.57 -18.58
CA ALA A 260 -19.70 19.93 -18.34
C ALA A 260 -20.06 20.62 -19.66
N ASP A 261 -21.28 21.14 -19.78
CA ASP A 261 -21.67 22.06 -20.85
C ASP A 261 -22.84 22.96 -20.40
N PHE A 262 -22.96 24.12 -21.03
CA PHE A 262 -24.07 25.04 -20.76
C PHE A 262 -24.41 25.89 -21.98
N THR A 263 -25.65 26.39 -21.98
CA THR A 263 -26.13 27.43 -22.88
C THR A 263 -26.51 28.66 -22.09
N TYR A 264 -26.73 29.77 -22.76
CA TYR A 264 -27.15 31.03 -22.14
C TYR A 264 -28.06 31.84 -23.03
N SER A 265 -28.88 32.71 -22.42
CA SER A 265 -29.77 33.60 -23.08
C SER A 265 -29.86 34.94 -22.29
N PRO A 266 -29.89 36.09 -22.97
CA PRO A 266 -29.81 36.32 -24.42
C PRO A 266 -28.41 36.07 -24.95
N ILE A 267 -28.28 35.82 -26.28
CA ILE A 267 -26.97 35.64 -26.94
C ILE A 267 -26.26 36.96 -27.11
N THR A 268 -27.01 38.03 -27.31
CA THR A 268 -26.46 39.42 -27.37
C THR A 268 -26.74 40.12 -26.08
N VAL A 269 -25.69 40.52 -25.38
CA VAL A 269 -25.76 41.17 -24.06
C VAL A 269 -25.27 42.61 -24.18
N SER A 270 -25.98 43.54 -23.57
CA SER A 270 -25.55 44.95 -23.51
C SER A 270 -25.58 45.47 -22.05
N ASN A 271 -24.92 46.59 -21.83
CA ASN A 271 -24.97 47.27 -20.53
C ASN A 271 -26.35 47.80 -20.15
N LEU A 272 -27.28 47.90 -21.11
CA LEU A 272 -28.69 48.28 -20.86
C LEU A 272 -29.56 47.04 -20.53
N GLU A 273 -29.20 45.90 -21.06
CA GLU A 273 -29.83 44.57 -20.79
C GLU A 273 -28.75 43.59 -20.38
N PRO A 274 -28.20 43.73 -19.16
CA PRO A 274 -27.01 43.02 -18.76
C PRO A 274 -27.29 41.61 -18.15
N VAL A 275 -28.57 41.26 -17.91
CA VAL A 275 -28.95 40.01 -17.26
C VAL A 275 -28.85 38.86 -18.24
N VAL A 276 -28.04 37.88 -17.90
CA VAL A 276 -27.85 36.63 -18.63
C VAL A 276 -28.29 35.50 -17.79
N THR A 277 -29.13 34.62 -18.35
CA THR A 277 -29.54 33.35 -17.70
C THR A 277 -28.76 32.21 -18.33
N PHE A 278 -28.14 31.41 -17.46
CA PHE A 278 -27.33 30.24 -17.81
C PHE A 278 -28.15 28.99 -17.55
N PHE A 279 -28.10 28.05 -18.50
CA PHE A 279 -28.79 26.76 -18.44
C PHE A 279 -27.75 25.68 -18.58
N THR A 280 -27.57 24.83 -17.56
CA THR A 280 -26.68 23.66 -17.69
C THR A 280 -27.28 22.66 -18.69
N THR A 281 -26.43 22.18 -19.59
CA THR A 281 -26.69 21.05 -20.49
C THR A 281 -25.77 19.87 -20.17
N SER A 282 -25.11 19.93 -19.02
CA SER A 282 -24.18 18.91 -18.54
C SER A 282 -24.83 17.54 -18.36
N ILE A 283 -24.04 16.49 -18.55
CA ILE A 283 -24.48 15.11 -18.35
C ILE A 283 -24.11 14.68 -16.94
N ASN A 284 -25.08 14.10 -16.21
CA ASN A 284 -24.98 13.60 -14.85
C ASN A 284 -24.52 14.62 -13.78
N PRO A 285 -25.06 15.85 -13.77
CA PRO A 285 -24.70 16.82 -12.75
C PRO A 285 -25.35 16.45 -11.41
N TYR A 286 -24.58 16.35 -10.33
CA TYR A 286 -25.05 16.26 -8.95
C TYR A 286 -24.93 17.62 -8.27
N MET A 287 -23.82 18.32 -8.48
CA MET A 287 -23.58 19.67 -7.99
C MET A 287 -22.93 20.50 -9.09
N VAL A 288 -23.29 21.77 -9.13
CA VAL A 288 -22.71 22.74 -10.07
C VAL A 288 -22.17 23.95 -9.32
N LYS A 289 -21.16 24.59 -9.89
CA LYS A 289 -20.63 25.88 -9.43
C LYS A 289 -20.42 26.79 -10.63
N TRP A 290 -21.00 27.97 -10.60
CA TRP A 290 -20.86 28.97 -11.62
C TRP A 290 -19.88 30.05 -11.21
N PHE A 291 -18.99 30.40 -12.12
CA PHE A 291 -17.99 31.43 -11.92
C PHE A 291 -18.12 32.50 -13.00
N VAL A 292 -17.89 33.73 -12.63
CA VAL A 292 -17.66 34.88 -13.52
C VAL A 292 -16.30 35.48 -13.18
N ASN A 293 -15.39 35.55 -14.17
CA ASN A 293 -14.03 36.05 -13.98
C ASN A 293 -13.38 35.50 -12.69
N ASP A 294 -13.39 34.17 -12.55
CA ASP A 294 -12.84 33.36 -11.43
C ASP A 294 -13.53 33.55 -10.08
N SER A 295 -14.63 34.32 -10.01
CA SER A 295 -15.41 34.48 -8.78
C SER A 295 -16.72 33.68 -8.82
N ILE A 296 -16.98 32.90 -7.76
CA ILE A 296 -18.22 32.12 -7.65
C ILE A 296 -19.41 33.05 -7.48
N PHE A 297 -20.47 32.85 -8.26
CA PHE A 297 -21.70 33.60 -8.11
C PHE A 297 -22.96 32.75 -7.87
N SER A 298 -22.92 31.44 -8.17
CA SER A 298 -24.09 30.58 -7.93
C SER A 298 -23.71 29.11 -7.80
N TYR A 299 -24.59 28.35 -7.13
CA TYR A 299 -24.59 26.88 -7.00
C TYR A 299 -25.89 26.26 -7.58
N ASP A 300 -26.79 27.07 -8.13
CA ASP A 300 -28.04 26.57 -8.69
C ASP A 300 -27.81 25.93 -10.07
N ILE A 301 -28.58 24.89 -10.40
CA ILE A 301 -28.46 24.17 -11.69
C ILE A 301 -28.56 25.14 -12.86
N ASN A 302 -29.52 26.08 -12.81
CA ASN A 302 -29.63 27.21 -13.73
C ASN A 302 -29.51 28.49 -12.94
N SER A 303 -28.84 29.47 -13.48
CA SER A 303 -28.56 30.72 -12.75
C SER A 303 -28.60 31.93 -13.65
N SER A 304 -28.73 33.11 -13.05
CA SER A 304 -28.67 34.38 -13.77
C SER A 304 -27.62 35.30 -13.15
N TYR A 305 -26.95 36.09 -14.00
CA TYR A 305 -25.97 37.07 -13.56
C TYR A 305 -26.04 38.32 -14.39
N SER A 306 -25.80 39.49 -13.76
CA SER A 306 -25.78 40.79 -14.44
C SER A 306 -24.36 41.15 -14.86
N LEU A 307 -24.10 41.11 -16.17
CA LEU A 307 -22.84 41.53 -16.78
C LEU A 307 -22.86 43.04 -17.08
N ASN A 308 -22.80 43.86 -16.03
CA ASN A 308 -23.01 45.31 -16.11
C ASN A 308 -21.88 46.06 -16.85
N ASN A 309 -20.68 45.51 -16.88
CA ASN A 309 -19.52 46.15 -17.49
C ASN A 309 -19.35 45.66 -18.93
N PRO A 310 -19.30 46.58 -19.90
CA PRO A 310 -18.95 46.25 -21.27
C PRO A 310 -17.57 45.57 -21.33
N GLY A 311 -17.41 44.66 -22.29
CA GLY A 311 -16.16 43.90 -22.46
C GLY A 311 -16.38 42.38 -22.46
N ILE A 312 -15.30 41.64 -22.30
CA ILE A 312 -15.29 40.19 -22.29
C ILE A 312 -15.39 39.69 -20.85
N SER A 313 -16.40 38.87 -20.55
CA SER A 313 -16.54 38.16 -19.28
C SER A 313 -16.32 36.67 -19.52
N THR A 314 -15.52 36.05 -18.65
CA THR A 314 -15.25 34.63 -18.70
C THR A 314 -16.21 33.92 -17.74
N ILE A 315 -17.05 33.03 -18.26
CA ILE A 315 -18.01 32.25 -17.49
C ILE A 315 -17.50 30.82 -17.45
N MET A 316 -17.31 30.27 -16.26
CA MET A 316 -16.93 28.88 -16.06
C MET A 316 -18.05 28.16 -15.29
N LEU A 317 -18.42 27.00 -15.79
CA LEU A 317 -19.24 26.01 -15.11
C LEU A 317 -18.36 24.86 -14.67
N LEU A 318 -18.34 24.58 -13.37
CA LEU A 318 -17.76 23.36 -12.80
C LEU A 318 -18.92 22.44 -12.39
N VAL A 319 -18.84 21.20 -12.78
CA VAL A 319 -19.82 20.14 -12.52
C VAL A 319 -19.16 19.04 -11.70
N GLU A 320 -19.86 18.57 -10.69
CA GLU A 320 -19.49 17.42 -9.88
C GLU A 320 -20.61 16.38 -9.97
N ASP A 321 -20.28 15.10 -10.17
CA ASP A 321 -21.24 14.00 -10.18
C ASP A 321 -21.46 13.41 -8.77
N SER A 322 -22.31 12.39 -8.66
CA SER A 322 -22.59 11.68 -7.39
C SER A 322 -21.38 10.93 -6.83
N ASN A 323 -20.39 10.64 -7.66
CA ASN A 323 -19.14 9.99 -7.30
C ASN A 323 -18.03 10.99 -6.98
N ARG A 324 -18.32 12.31 -6.95
CA ARG A 324 -17.37 13.41 -6.75
C ARG A 324 -16.34 13.57 -7.88
N CYS A 325 -16.61 13.00 -9.05
CA CYS A 325 -15.84 13.30 -10.23
C CYS A 325 -16.23 14.65 -10.78
N ILE A 326 -15.26 15.42 -11.24
CA ILE A 326 -15.46 16.82 -11.67
C ILE A 326 -15.08 17.01 -13.13
N ASP A 327 -15.78 17.93 -13.78
CA ASP A 327 -15.42 18.49 -15.08
C ASP A 327 -15.78 19.96 -15.12
N SER A 328 -15.19 20.71 -16.02
CA SER A 328 -15.47 22.14 -16.16
C SER A 328 -15.40 22.60 -17.62
N ILE A 329 -16.20 23.60 -17.93
CA ILE A 329 -16.17 24.28 -19.22
C ILE A 329 -16.19 25.78 -19.03
N THR A 330 -15.44 26.46 -19.89
CA THR A 330 -15.34 27.93 -19.89
C THR A 330 -15.82 28.49 -21.22
N LYS A 331 -16.71 29.50 -21.18
CA LYS A 331 -17.15 30.26 -22.37
C LYS A 331 -16.98 31.73 -22.10
N GLN A 332 -16.69 32.46 -23.18
CA GLN A 332 -16.58 33.93 -23.14
C GLN A 332 -17.86 34.57 -23.62
N ILE A 333 -18.32 35.59 -22.91
CA ILE A 333 -19.48 36.40 -23.27
C ILE A 333 -19.03 37.85 -23.44
N ILE A 334 -19.45 38.42 -24.55
CA ILE A 334 -19.15 39.82 -24.86
C ILE A 334 -20.35 40.65 -24.48
N THR A 335 -20.17 41.59 -23.53
CA THR A 335 -21.13 42.62 -23.22
C THR A 335 -20.81 43.85 -24.03
N TYR A 336 -21.76 44.26 -24.86
CA TYR A 336 -21.60 45.44 -25.68
C TYR A 336 -22.00 46.69 -24.92
N TYR A 337 -21.34 47.78 -25.20
CA TYR A 337 -21.82 49.08 -24.76
C TYR A 337 -22.95 49.53 -25.69
N ASP A 338 -24.16 49.72 -25.14
CA ASP A 338 -25.27 50.35 -25.83
C ASP A 338 -25.52 51.72 -25.21
N PHE A 339 -25.99 52.65 -26.01
CA PHE A 339 -26.13 54.03 -25.58
C PHE A 339 -27.57 54.52 -25.69
N ILE A 340 -27.96 55.35 -24.74
CA ILE A 340 -29.22 56.09 -24.76
C ILE A 340 -28.95 57.39 -25.47
N LEU A 341 -29.62 57.55 -26.60
CA LEU A 341 -29.55 58.76 -27.39
C LEU A 341 -30.92 59.41 -27.41
N TYR A 342 -30.97 60.60 -26.89
CA TYR A 342 -32.11 61.47 -27.10
C TYR A 342 -31.83 62.49 -28.20
N MET A 343 -32.64 62.47 -29.24
CA MET A 343 -32.60 63.48 -30.34
C MET A 343 -33.87 64.27 -30.31
N PRO A 344 -33.78 65.62 -30.26
CA PRO A 344 -34.97 66.42 -30.41
C PRO A 344 -35.65 66.15 -31.76
N THR A 345 -36.96 66.28 -31.83
CA THR A 345 -37.71 66.07 -33.09
C THR A 345 -37.84 67.32 -33.88
N SER A 346 -37.55 68.49 -33.24
CA SER A 346 -37.56 69.81 -33.88
C SER A 346 -36.63 70.77 -33.15
N PHE A 347 -36.22 71.87 -33.87
CA PHE A 347 -35.48 72.94 -33.26
C PHE A 347 -35.77 74.25 -34.02
N SER A 348 -35.58 75.39 -33.32
CA SER A 348 -35.84 76.75 -33.85
C SER A 348 -34.69 77.71 -33.53
N PRO A 349 -33.77 77.93 -34.44
CA PRO A 349 -32.61 78.83 -34.23
C PRO A 349 -33.01 80.33 -34.32
N ASN A 350 -33.66 80.82 -33.27
CA ASN A 350 -34.16 82.19 -33.14
C ASN A 350 -33.36 83.04 -32.13
N ASN A 351 -32.30 82.46 -31.54
CA ASN A 351 -31.42 83.01 -30.51
C ASN A 351 -32.09 83.36 -29.20
N ASP A 352 -33.14 82.63 -28.78
CA ASP A 352 -33.80 82.82 -27.49
C ASP A 352 -33.17 81.97 -26.39
N GLY A 353 -32.18 81.15 -26.71
CA GLY A 353 -31.49 80.23 -25.81
C GLY A 353 -32.17 78.91 -25.63
N ILE A 354 -33.30 78.62 -26.30
CA ILE A 354 -34.08 77.40 -26.21
C ILE A 354 -34.17 76.71 -27.58
N ASN A 355 -33.58 75.54 -27.71
CA ASN A 355 -33.60 74.71 -28.93
C ASN A 355 -33.04 75.47 -30.18
N ASP A 356 -32.06 76.32 -29.95
CA ASP A 356 -31.38 77.07 -31.06
C ASP A 356 -30.43 76.21 -31.92
N SER A 357 -30.15 74.95 -31.45
CA SER A 357 -29.31 74.04 -32.17
C SER A 357 -29.79 72.60 -32.01
N PHE A 358 -29.55 71.77 -33.01
CA PHE A 358 -29.89 70.38 -33.06
C PHE A 358 -28.66 69.49 -32.94
N GLY A 359 -28.73 68.52 -32.01
CA GLY A 359 -27.70 67.51 -31.77
C GLY A 359 -28.06 66.53 -30.69
N PRO A 360 -27.27 65.51 -30.52
CA PRO A 360 -27.54 64.49 -29.51
C PRO A 360 -27.48 65.00 -28.09
N LYS A 361 -28.41 64.58 -27.24
CA LYS A 361 -28.40 64.87 -25.82
C LYS A 361 -28.11 63.60 -25.02
N GLY A 362 -27.21 63.73 -24.01
CA GLY A 362 -26.87 62.64 -23.09
C GLY A 362 -25.78 61.68 -23.63
N LEU A 363 -25.24 61.90 -24.80
CA LEU A 363 -24.13 61.10 -25.33
C LEU A 363 -22.81 61.53 -24.66
N ARG A 364 -22.00 60.54 -24.21
CA ARG A 364 -20.67 60.75 -23.66
C ARG A 364 -19.67 59.97 -24.49
N MET A 365 -18.51 60.56 -24.75
CA MET A 365 -17.46 59.94 -25.57
C MET A 365 -16.54 58.98 -24.78
N ASP A 366 -16.75 58.83 -23.48
CA ASP A 366 -15.87 58.02 -22.60
C ASP A 366 -15.77 56.56 -23.00
N HIS A 367 -16.71 56.05 -23.84
CA HIS A 367 -16.83 54.64 -24.21
C HIS A 367 -16.84 54.41 -25.74
N TYR A 368 -16.41 55.41 -26.51
CA TYR A 368 -16.40 55.35 -27.98
C TYR A 368 -15.06 55.75 -28.53
N LYS A 369 -14.60 55.09 -29.59
CA LYS A 369 -13.38 55.38 -30.31
C LYS A 369 -13.59 56.41 -31.40
N ALA A 370 -14.75 56.45 -31.98
CA ALA A 370 -15.09 57.42 -33.04
C ALA A 370 -16.57 57.79 -33.00
N TYR A 371 -16.86 59.00 -33.42
CA TYR A 371 -18.21 59.55 -33.54
C TYR A 371 -18.30 60.31 -34.87
N GLU A 372 -19.41 60.15 -35.56
CA GLU A 372 -19.76 60.87 -36.79
C GLU A 372 -21.23 61.23 -36.76
N PHE A 373 -21.57 62.46 -36.93
CA PHE A 373 -22.95 62.95 -37.02
C PHE A 373 -23.15 63.68 -38.31
N GLU A 374 -24.14 63.29 -39.11
CA GLU A 374 -24.47 63.80 -40.41
C GLU A 374 -25.94 64.19 -40.48
N ILE A 375 -26.23 65.31 -41.15
CA ILE A 375 -27.59 65.75 -41.45
C ILE A 375 -27.72 65.94 -42.97
N PHE A 376 -28.83 65.45 -43.48
CA PHE A 376 -29.10 65.37 -44.89
C PHE A 376 -30.37 66.16 -45.21
N ASN A 377 -30.36 66.86 -46.33
CA ASN A 377 -31.56 67.48 -46.90
C ASN A 377 -32.50 66.38 -47.51
N ARG A 378 -33.66 66.79 -48.02
CA ARG A 378 -34.63 65.87 -48.69
C ARG A 378 -34.06 65.21 -49.95
N TRP A 379 -32.97 65.70 -50.51
CA TRP A 379 -32.34 65.20 -51.71
C TRP A 379 -31.20 64.22 -51.41
N GLY A 380 -30.85 64.06 -50.11
CA GLY A 380 -29.74 63.23 -49.69
C GLY A 380 -28.38 63.91 -49.61
N ASP A 381 -28.33 65.25 -49.86
CA ASP A 381 -27.09 65.98 -49.73
C ASP A 381 -26.77 66.26 -48.24
N ILE A 382 -25.51 66.18 -47.89
CA ILE A 382 -25.05 66.50 -46.53
C ILE A 382 -25.11 67.99 -46.30
N VAL A 383 -25.89 68.44 -45.34
CA VAL A 383 -25.97 69.83 -44.94
C VAL A 383 -25.21 70.19 -43.67
N PHE A 384 -24.88 69.20 -42.88
CA PHE A 384 -24.05 69.27 -41.68
C PHE A 384 -23.31 68.00 -41.47
N LYS A 385 -22.06 68.10 -41.06
CA LYS A 385 -21.24 66.92 -40.67
C LYS A 385 -20.26 67.34 -39.60
N THR A 386 -20.20 66.52 -38.50
CA THR A 386 -19.20 66.70 -37.45
C THR A 386 -18.71 65.38 -36.91
N PHE A 387 -17.51 65.43 -36.34
CA PHE A 387 -16.91 64.32 -35.56
C PHE A 387 -16.76 64.70 -34.08
N ASP A 388 -17.21 65.93 -33.67
CA ASP A 388 -17.24 66.36 -32.28
C ASP A 388 -18.67 66.24 -31.72
N VAL A 389 -18.81 65.45 -30.62
CA VAL A 389 -20.08 65.21 -29.95
C VAL A 389 -20.69 66.52 -29.36
N ASN A 390 -19.88 67.56 -29.13
CA ASN A 390 -20.32 68.81 -28.58
C ASN A 390 -20.74 69.84 -29.67
N GLU A 391 -20.45 69.53 -30.92
CA GLU A 391 -20.82 70.39 -32.03
C GLU A 391 -22.25 70.07 -32.50
N ASN A 392 -23.14 71.04 -32.41
CA ASN A 392 -24.54 70.95 -32.84
C ASN A 392 -24.80 71.71 -34.08
N TRP A 393 -25.79 71.26 -34.87
CA TRP A 393 -26.25 71.94 -36.05
C TRP A 393 -27.15 73.15 -35.71
N ASN A 394 -26.86 74.30 -36.17
CA ASN A 394 -27.61 75.54 -35.96
C ASN A 394 -28.58 75.89 -37.11
N GLY A 395 -28.64 75.04 -38.15
CA GLY A 395 -29.54 75.30 -39.30
C GLY A 395 -29.12 76.42 -40.25
N ASP A 396 -27.88 76.93 -40.12
CA ASP A 396 -27.40 78.02 -40.98
C ASP A 396 -27.34 77.62 -42.46
N GLY A 397 -27.75 78.56 -43.34
CA GLY A 397 -27.65 78.39 -44.77
C GLY A 397 -28.68 77.49 -45.44
N VAL A 398 -29.65 76.96 -44.66
CA VAL A 398 -30.68 76.01 -45.17
C VAL A 398 -32.07 76.58 -44.92
N GLN A 399 -33.08 76.02 -45.64
CA GLN A 399 -34.50 76.44 -45.50
C GLN A 399 -35.19 75.62 -44.38
N ASP A 400 -36.31 76.16 -43.85
CA ASP A 400 -37.19 75.48 -42.96
C ASP A 400 -37.73 74.17 -43.63
N GLY A 401 -37.78 73.09 -42.87
CA GLY A 401 -38.24 71.81 -43.40
C GLY A 401 -37.77 70.60 -42.56
N ILE A 402 -38.02 69.40 -43.12
CA ILE A 402 -37.63 68.15 -42.51
C ILE A 402 -36.24 67.75 -43.09
N TYR A 403 -35.38 67.34 -42.18
CA TYR A 403 -34.04 66.85 -42.44
C TYR A 403 -33.85 65.47 -41.84
N ASN A 404 -33.09 64.61 -42.52
CA ASN A 404 -32.71 63.31 -41.99
C ASN A 404 -31.36 63.46 -41.34
N TRP A 405 -31.17 62.69 -40.24
CA TRP A 405 -29.91 62.60 -39.54
C TRP A 405 -29.45 61.21 -39.36
N THR A 406 -28.12 60.99 -39.30
CA THR A 406 -27.51 59.69 -38.93
C THR A 406 -26.35 59.99 -37.98
N ILE A 407 -26.30 59.17 -36.91
CA ILE A 407 -25.18 59.10 -35.97
C ILE A 407 -24.53 57.77 -36.12
N ASN A 408 -23.25 57.73 -36.39
CA ASN A 408 -22.38 56.57 -36.44
C ASN A 408 -21.39 56.66 -35.28
N ILE A 409 -21.29 55.55 -34.46
CA ILE A 409 -20.37 55.46 -33.33
C ILE A 409 -19.61 54.16 -33.44
N ILE A 410 -18.29 54.20 -33.29
CA ILE A 410 -17.47 52.99 -33.12
C ILE A 410 -17.23 52.84 -31.63
N ASP A 411 -17.71 51.71 -31.07
CA ASP A 411 -17.52 51.40 -29.68
C ASP A 411 -16.08 50.91 -29.37
N GLU A 412 -15.76 50.68 -28.09
CA GLU A 412 -14.45 50.22 -27.66
C GLU A 412 -14.09 48.82 -28.23
N LEU A 413 -15.06 48.05 -28.63
CA LEU A 413 -14.90 46.72 -29.27
C LEU A 413 -14.84 46.82 -30.81
N GLU A 414 -14.64 48.09 -31.36
CA GLU A 414 -14.54 48.36 -32.80
C GLU A 414 -15.81 48.05 -33.61
N LYS A 415 -16.96 47.95 -32.91
CA LYS A 415 -18.23 47.69 -33.59
C LYS A 415 -18.94 49.00 -33.92
N LEU A 416 -19.38 49.08 -35.17
CA LEU A 416 -20.19 50.23 -35.65
C LEU A 416 -21.63 50.12 -35.08
N ARG A 417 -22.06 51.22 -34.45
CA ARG A 417 -23.43 51.44 -33.98
C ARG A 417 -24.00 52.66 -34.70
N SER A 418 -25.13 52.47 -35.33
CA SER A 418 -25.77 53.57 -36.09
C SER A 418 -27.20 53.81 -35.60
N LYS A 419 -27.56 55.07 -35.49
CA LYS A 419 -28.95 55.53 -35.28
C LYS A 419 -29.26 56.64 -36.28
N SER A 420 -30.51 56.66 -36.75
CA SER A 420 -30.99 57.67 -37.71
C SER A 420 -32.42 58.09 -37.36
N GLY A 421 -32.83 59.19 -37.85
CA GLY A 421 -34.17 59.77 -37.69
C GLY A 421 -34.36 61.04 -38.46
N GLU A 422 -35.46 61.76 -38.13
CA GLU A 422 -35.84 63.01 -38.73
C GLU A 422 -35.82 64.16 -37.73
N VAL A 423 -35.59 65.39 -38.21
CA VAL A 423 -35.70 66.63 -37.45
C VAL A 423 -36.41 67.68 -38.24
N THR A 424 -37.25 68.44 -37.63
CA THR A 424 -37.90 69.60 -38.25
C THR A 424 -37.20 70.91 -37.86
N LEU A 425 -36.73 71.64 -38.80
CA LEU A 425 -36.26 73.01 -38.62
C LEU A 425 -37.34 73.98 -38.95
N PHE A 426 -37.58 74.89 -38.04
CA PHE A 426 -38.49 76.03 -38.28
C PHE A 426 -38.00 77.28 -37.57
N ARG A 427 -38.26 78.45 -38.17
CA ARG A 427 -37.86 79.75 -37.63
C ARG A 427 -39.09 80.61 -37.35
#